data_105dd56c3c4339a29dde2f616c4d2cdb
#
_entry.id   105dd56c3c4339a29dde2f616c4d2cdb
#
_cell.length_a   1.000
_cell.length_b   1.000
_cell.length_c   1.000
_cell.angle_alpha   90.00
_cell.angle_beta   90.00
_cell.angle_gamma   90.00
#
_symmetry.space_group_name_H-M   'P 1'
#
loop_
_entity.id
_entity.type
_entity.pdbx_description
1 polymer ?
#
loop_
_entity_poly.entity_id
_entity_poly.type
_entity_poly.pdbx_seq_one_letter_code
_entity_poly.pdbx_strand_id
1 'polypeptide(L)'
;MNSATDLASNVRDSRQSAQEALQDYLRVIDARENDVHAFNAIDREVAMETAATIDEMVASGRDPGPLAGVPVALKDNLCTRALATTCSSKILEGWEPPYDATVVERLRSAGAVIVGKTNLDEFAMGSSTEHSAFGPTRNPHDLTRVPGGSS
;
A
#
# COMPACT_ATOMS: atom_id res chain seq x y z
N MET A 1 0.14 17.16 0.37
CA MET A 1 0.95 15.91 0.40
C MET A 1 2.17 16.13 -0.47
N ASN A 2 3.34 15.66 -0.02
CA ASN A 2 4.57 15.71 -0.80
C ASN A 2 4.49 14.69 -1.95
N SER A 3 5.26 14.91 -3.03
CA SER A 3 5.44 13.84 -4.02
C SER A 3 6.24 12.67 -3.42
N ALA A 4 6.16 11.49 -4.02
CA ALA A 4 6.96 10.33 -3.57
C ALA A 4 8.47 10.65 -3.58
N THR A 5 8.93 11.42 -4.56
CA THR A 5 10.32 11.85 -4.67
C THR A 5 10.72 12.79 -3.53
N ASP A 6 9.87 13.78 -3.20
CA ASP A 6 10.13 14.70 -2.09
C ASP A 6 10.14 13.96 -0.75
N LEU A 7 9.19 13.04 -0.56
CA LEU A 7 9.12 12.23 0.65
C LEU A 7 10.40 11.40 0.85
N ALA A 8 10.79 10.64 -0.19
CA ALA A 8 12.00 9.83 -0.13
C ALA A 8 13.26 10.67 0.13
N SER A 9 13.34 11.87 -0.48
CA SER A 9 14.43 12.81 -0.20
C SER A 9 14.42 13.29 1.25
N ASN A 10 13.23 13.68 1.76
CA ASN A 10 13.09 14.15 3.14
C ASN A 10 13.50 13.08 4.16
N VAL A 11 13.16 11.82 3.90
CA VAL A 11 13.55 10.71 4.78
C VAL A 11 15.07 10.48 4.72
N ARG A 12 15.66 10.38 3.54
CA ARG A 12 17.12 10.20 3.39
C ARG A 12 17.93 11.31 4.01
N ASP A 13 17.43 12.55 3.92
CA ASP A 13 18.10 13.76 4.46
C ASP A 13 17.74 14.00 5.94
N SER A 14 17.08 13.08 6.61
CA SER A 14 16.63 13.18 8.02
C SER A 14 15.78 14.41 8.32
N ARG A 15 15.04 14.94 7.32
CA ARG A 15 14.12 16.07 7.50
C ARG A 15 12.76 15.63 8.02
N GLN A 16 12.41 14.35 7.80
CA GLN A 16 11.20 13.69 8.28
C GLN A 16 11.54 12.22 8.51
N SER A 17 10.97 11.57 9.54
CA SER A 17 11.12 10.13 9.69
C SER A 17 10.15 9.37 8.79
N ALA A 18 10.50 8.15 8.40
CA ALA A 18 9.62 7.27 7.65
C ALA A 18 8.37 6.91 8.47
N GLN A 19 8.52 6.75 9.79
CA GLN A 19 7.41 6.50 10.70
C GLN A 19 6.42 7.67 10.76
N GLU A 20 6.90 8.92 10.90
CA GLU A 20 6.04 10.12 10.86
C GLU A 20 5.29 10.23 9.54
N ALA A 21 5.99 10.04 8.42
CA ALA A 21 5.39 10.05 7.10
C ALA A 21 4.28 8.99 6.97
N LEU A 22 4.56 7.75 7.37
CA LEU A 22 3.58 6.67 7.34
C LEU A 22 2.36 6.97 8.21
N GLN A 23 2.56 7.50 9.43
CA GLN A 23 1.45 7.85 10.33
C GLN A 23 0.51 8.89 9.70
N ASP A 24 1.05 9.87 8.96
CA ASP A 24 0.24 10.87 8.27
C ASP A 24 -0.69 10.22 7.23
N TYR A 25 -0.19 9.26 6.44
CA TYR A 25 -0.99 8.53 5.46
C TYR A 25 -2.00 7.60 6.13
N LEU A 26 -1.61 6.89 7.20
CA LEU A 26 -2.53 6.01 7.95
C LEU A 26 -3.70 6.80 8.55
N ARG A 27 -3.47 8.03 9.05
CA ARG A 27 -4.57 8.91 9.52
C ARG A 27 -5.56 9.25 8.40
N VAL A 28 -5.08 9.49 7.18
CA VAL A 28 -5.96 9.73 6.02
C VAL A 28 -6.78 8.48 5.67
N ILE A 29 -6.15 7.31 5.71
CA ILE A 29 -6.83 6.03 5.50
C ILE A 29 -7.92 5.86 6.56
N ASP A 30 -7.60 6.03 7.85
CA ASP A 30 -8.57 5.90 8.96
C ASP A 30 -9.78 6.82 8.81
N ALA A 31 -9.55 8.03 8.31
CA ALA A 31 -10.60 9.01 8.12
C ALA A 31 -11.51 8.74 6.90
N ARG A 32 -11.05 7.97 5.93
CA ARG A 32 -11.72 7.85 4.63
C ARG A 32 -12.10 6.43 4.21
N GLU A 33 -11.45 5.41 4.75
CA GLU A 33 -11.60 4.03 4.26
C GLU A 33 -13.02 3.49 4.42
N ASN A 34 -13.71 3.84 5.48
CA ASN A 34 -15.12 3.45 5.68
C ASN A 34 -16.05 3.95 4.56
N ASP A 35 -15.72 5.09 3.96
CA ASP A 35 -16.50 5.68 2.88
C ASP A 35 -15.99 5.24 1.50
N VAL A 36 -14.67 5.12 1.35
CA VAL A 36 -14.03 4.87 0.05
C VAL A 36 -13.91 3.38 -0.25
N HIS A 37 -13.58 2.55 0.75
CA HIS A 37 -13.35 1.11 0.60
C HIS A 37 -12.29 0.80 -0.45
N ALA A 38 -11.10 1.41 -0.30
CA ALA A 38 -10.01 1.26 -1.24
C ALA A 38 -9.17 0.00 -1.00
N PHE A 39 -9.18 -0.54 0.24
CA PHE A 39 -8.31 -1.65 0.64
C PHE A 39 -9.09 -2.92 0.97
N ASN A 40 -8.58 -4.07 0.50
CA ASN A 40 -9.01 -5.41 0.95
C ASN A 40 -8.27 -5.82 2.24
N ALA A 41 -7.03 -5.34 2.43
CA ALA A 41 -6.23 -5.58 3.62
C ALA A 41 -5.25 -4.45 3.87
N ILE A 42 -5.03 -4.11 5.15
CA ILE A 42 -4.03 -3.14 5.60
C ILE A 42 -3.23 -3.80 6.73
N ASP A 43 -1.91 -3.80 6.59
CA ASP A 43 -1.00 -4.29 7.63
C ASP A 43 -0.21 -3.13 8.23
N ARG A 44 -0.77 -2.55 9.29
CA ARG A 44 -0.20 -1.39 9.97
C ARG A 44 1.06 -1.74 10.75
N GLU A 45 1.07 -2.92 11.38
CA GLU A 45 2.15 -3.35 12.23
C GLU A 45 3.42 -3.57 11.41
N VAL A 46 3.36 -4.40 10.37
CA VAL A 46 4.50 -4.64 9.47
C VAL A 46 4.93 -3.37 8.73
N ALA A 47 3.98 -2.51 8.34
CA ALA A 47 4.32 -1.23 7.72
C ALA A 47 5.10 -0.32 8.68
N MET A 48 4.69 -0.21 9.95
CA MET A 48 5.40 0.58 10.96
C MET A 48 6.77 0.00 11.32
N GLU A 49 6.90 -1.32 11.42
CA GLU A 49 8.20 -1.99 11.63
C GLU A 49 9.15 -1.73 10.45
N THR A 50 8.64 -1.79 9.22
CA THR A 50 9.42 -1.46 8.03
C THR A 50 9.88 -0.01 8.04
N ALA A 51 9.00 0.93 8.38
CA ALA A 51 9.34 2.35 8.49
C ALA A 51 10.41 2.60 9.58
N ALA A 52 10.28 1.94 10.75
CA ALA A 52 11.28 2.02 11.81
C ALA A 52 12.65 1.50 11.34
N THR A 53 12.69 0.38 10.61
CA THR A 53 13.92 -0.17 10.03
C THR A 53 14.59 0.83 9.07
N ILE A 54 13.79 1.55 8.25
CA ILE A 54 14.29 2.58 7.34
C ILE A 54 14.90 3.74 8.14
N ASP A 55 14.23 4.19 9.20
CA ASP A 55 14.76 5.26 10.07
C ASP A 55 16.08 4.85 10.73
N GLU A 56 16.21 3.60 11.17
CA GLU A 56 17.46 3.06 11.70
C GLU A 56 18.58 3.00 10.65
N MET A 57 18.25 2.66 9.40
CA MET A 57 19.22 2.66 8.30
C MET A 57 19.75 4.08 8.06
N VAL A 58 18.87 5.06 7.98
CA VAL A 58 19.24 6.48 7.82
C VAL A 58 20.10 6.95 8.98
N ALA A 59 19.70 6.70 10.23
CA ALA A 59 20.42 7.10 11.43
C ALA A 59 21.84 6.47 11.51
N SER A 60 22.02 5.27 10.95
CA SER A 60 23.32 4.59 10.89
C SER A 60 24.14 4.92 9.64
N GLY A 61 23.67 5.83 8.79
CA GLY A 61 24.35 6.21 7.54
C GLY A 61 24.30 5.15 6.44
N ARG A 62 23.42 4.15 6.56
CA ARG A 62 23.17 3.15 5.52
C ARG A 62 22.16 3.70 4.50
N ASP A 63 22.35 3.36 3.23
CA ASP A 63 21.40 3.77 2.17
C ASP A 63 20.10 2.93 2.26
N PRO A 64 18.96 3.56 2.54
CA PRO A 64 17.67 2.88 2.59
C PRO A 64 17.02 2.67 1.20
N GLY A 65 17.65 3.16 0.14
CA GLY A 65 17.18 3.06 -1.23
C GLY A 65 16.41 4.29 -1.75
N PRO A 66 16.11 4.30 -3.05
CA PRO A 66 15.55 5.48 -3.72
C PRO A 66 14.09 5.80 -3.32
N LEU A 67 13.36 4.84 -2.76
CA LEU A 67 11.98 5.00 -2.26
C LEU A 67 11.90 5.01 -0.73
N ALA A 68 12.97 5.44 -0.06
CA ALA A 68 13.07 5.46 1.39
C ALA A 68 11.81 5.99 2.09
N GLY A 69 11.10 5.12 2.80
CA GLY A 69 9.92 5.48 3.59
C GLY A 69 8.66 5.83 2.80
N VAL A 70 8.66 5.66 1.47
CA VAL A 70 7.47 5.94 0.64
C VAL A 70 6.41 4.86 0.88
N PRO A 71 5.21 5.22 1.40
CA PRO A 71 4.12 4.29 1.55
C PRO A 71 3.55 3.89 0.19
N VAL A 72 3.39 2.58 -0.03
CA VAL A 72 2.86 2.01 -1.28
C VAL A 72 1.71 1.07 -0.98
N ALA A 73 0.58 1.29 -1.64
CA ALA A 73 -0.53 0.35 -1.68
C ALA A 73 -0.36 -0.55 -2.92
N LEU A 74 -0.47 -1.86 -2.73
CA LEU A 74 -0.33 -2.85 -3.79
C LEU A 74 -1.70 -3.32 -4.27
N LYS A 75 -1.90 -3.40 -5.57
CA LYS A 75 -3.10 -4.05 -6.12
C LYS A 75 -3.20 -5.49 -5.62
N ASP A 76 -4.38 -5.94 -5.20
CA ASP A 76 -4.55 -7.23 -4.54
C ASP A 76 -4.49 -8.45 -5.49
N ASN A 77 -3.95 -8.27 -6.67
CA ASN A 77 -3.52 -9.35 -7.57
C ASN A 77 -1.99 -9.53 -7.60
N LEU A 78 -1.24 -8.72 -6.84
CA LEU A 78 0.21 -8.86 -6.70
C LEU A 78 0.52 -9.77 -5.51
N CYS A 79 1.10 -10.93 -5.75
CA CYS A 79 1.52 -11.85 -4.71
C CYS A 79 2.45 -11.16 -3.71
N THR A 80 2.09 -11.25 -2.42
CA THR A 80 2.80 -10.58 -1.34
C THR A 80 2.87 -11.51 -0.14
N ARG A 81 4.07 -11.85 0.33
CA ARG A 81 4.25 -12.64 1.55
C ARG A 81 3.66 -11.92 2.75
N ALA A 82 3.12 -12.68 3.70
CA ALA A 82 2.50 -12.22 4.93
C ALA A 82 1.26 -11.33 4.75
N LEU A 83 0.75 -11.22 3.52
CA LEU A 83 -0.52 -10.57 3.22
C LEU A 83 -1.31 -11.43 2.23
N ALA A 84 -2.57 -11.65 2.52
CA ALA A 84 -3.44 -12.37 1.61
C ALA A 84 -3.46 -11.69 0.22
N THR A 85 -3.52 -12.49 -0.83
CA THR A 85 -3.68 -12.03 -2.21
C THR A 85 -4.92 -12.69 -2.78
N THR A 86 -6.02 -11.94 -2.76
CA THR A 86 -7.34 -12.50 -3.04
C THR A 86 -7.82 -12.28 -4.47
N CYS A 87 -7.19 -11.38 -5.23
CA CYS A 87 -7.70 -10.90 -6.52
C CYS A 87 -9.14 -10.37 -6.41
N SER A 88 -9.55 -9.87 -5.24
CA SER A 88 -10.93 -9.49 -4.89
C SER A 88 -11.95 -10.60 -5.14
N SER A 89 -11.55 -11.85 -4.97
CA SER A 89 -12.37 -13.05 -5.13
C SER A 89 -12.46 -13.85 -3.83
N LYS A 90 -13.64 -14.36 -3.54
CA LYS A 90 -13.86 -15.28 -2.42
C LYS A 90 -13.18 -16.65 -2.61
N ILE A 91 -12.83 -17.01 -3.84
CA ILE A 91 -12.09 -18.24 -4.14
C ILE A 91 -10.69 -18.23 -3.51
N LEU A 92 -10.06 -17.05 -3.43
CA LEU A 92 -8.72 -16.85 -2.86
C LEU A 92 -8.74 -16.18 -1.49
N GLU A 93 -9.91 -16.06 -0.85
CA GLU A 93 -10.02 -15.45 0.47
C GLU A 93 -9.11 -16.18 1.48
N GLY A 94 -8.21 -15.41 2.14
CA GLY A 94 -7.25 -15.94 3.10
C GLY A 94 -6.03 -16.66 2.48
N TRP A 95 -5.88 -16.70 1.17
CA TRP A 95 -4.69 -17.29 0.56
C TRP A 95 -3.48 -16.37 0.69
N GLU A 96 -2.46 -16.83 1.39
CA GLU A 96 -1.17 -16.16 1.54
C GLU A 96 -0.13 -16.77 0.58
N PRO A 97 0.39 -15.99 -0.38
CA PRO A 97 1.42 -16.47 -1.28
C PRO A 97 2.72 -16.82 -0.55
N PRO A 98 3.41 -17.93 -0.91
CA PRO A 98 4.70 -18.27 -0.33
C PRO A 98 5.86 -17.44 -0.91
N TYR A 99 5.59 -16.49 -1.79
CA TYR A 99 6.57 -15.62 -2.47
C TYR A 99 6.02 -14.22 -2.70
N ASP A 100 6.92 -13.27 -2.87
CA ASP A 100 6.59 -11.93 -3.38
C ASP A 100 6.66 -11.91 -4.90
N ALA A 101 5.78 -11.16 -5.55
CA ALA A 101 5.92 -10.83 -6.97
C ALA A 101 7.21 -9.99 -7.17
N THR A 102 7.87 -10.13 -8.32
CA THR A 102 9.13 -9.41 -8.61
C THR A 102 9.01 -7.89 -8.39
N VAL A 103 7.86 -7.28 -8.70
CA VAL A 103 7.65 -5.85 -8.45
C VAL A 103 7.64 -5.54 -6.96
N VAL A 104 7.08 -6.42 -6.13
CA VAL A 104 7.04 -6.26 -4.66
C VAL A 104 8.45 -6.36 -4.08
N GLU A 105 9.23 -7.36 -4.52
CA GLU A 105 10.64 -7.49 -4.12
C GLU A 105 11.44 -6.24 -4.46
N ARG A 106 11.24 -5.69 -5.66
CA ARG A 106 11.92 -4.46 -6.10
C ARG A 106 11.51 -3.24 -5.30
N LEU A 107 10.21 -3.10 -4.97
CA LEU A 107 9.72 -2.01 -4.13
C LEU A 107 10.32 -2.08 -2.72
N ARG A 108 10.32 -3.27 -2.09
CA ARG A 108 10.96 -3.47 -0.79
C ARG A 108 12.45 -3.15 -0.82
N SER A 109 13.17 -3.67 -1.83
CA SER A 109 14.60 -3.40 -2.01
C SER A 109 14.92 -1.92 -2.27
N ALA A 110 13.97 -1.17 -2.80
CA ALA A 110 14.09 0.27 -3.00
C ALA A 110 13.74 1.09 -1.74
N GLY A 111 13.36 0.46 -0.64
CA GLY A 111 13.00 1.12 0.62
C GLY A 111 11.55 1.59 0.71
N ALA A 112 10.66 1.09 -0.14
CA ALA A 112 9.23 1.40 -0.04
C ALA A 112 8.59 0.66 1.15
N VAL A 113 7.59 1.30 1.77
CA VAL A 113 6.80 0.73 2.87
C VAL A 113 5.46 0.23 2.31
N ILE A 114 5.27 -1.09 2.29
CA ILE A 114 4.00 -1.67 1.83
C ILE A 114 2.96 -1.50 2.92
N VAL A 115 1.86 -0.79 2.61
CA VAL A 115 0.79 -0.46 3.57
C VAL A 115 -0.34 -1.49 3.54
N GLY A 116 -0.63 -2.05 2.36
CA GLY A 116 -1.75 -2.96 2.20
C GLY A 116 -2.05 -3.31 0.76
N LYS A 117 -3.18 -3.98 0.58
CA LYS A 117 -3.66 -4.53 -0.69
C LYS A 117 -4.94 -3.80 -1.12
N THR A 118 -4.92 -3.21 -2.32
CA THR A 118 -6.08 -2.45 -2.82
C THR A 118 -7.10 -3.33 -3.50
N ASN A 119 -8.35 -2.96 -3.33
CA ASN A 119 -9.50 -3.56 -4.00
C ASN A 119 -9.40 -3.45 -5.52
N LEU A 120 -10.07 -4.35 -6.22
CA LEU A 120 -10.11 -4.40 -7.70
C LEU A 120 -11.37 -5.13 -8.16
N ASP A 121 -11.70 -5.05 -9.46
CA ASP A 121 -12.67 -5.97 -10.06
C ASP A 121 -12.13 -7.40 -9.96
N GLU A 122 -12.99 -8.38 -9.67
CA GLU A 122 -12.61 -9.77 -9.44
C GLU A 122 -11.71 -10.29 -10.57
N PHE A 123 -10.54 -10.85 -10.22
CA PHE A 123 -9.48 -11.29 -11.13
C PHE A 123 -9.01 -10.24 -12.15
N ALA A 124 -9.15 -8.96 -11.81
CA ALA A 124 -8.81 -7.82 -12.67
C ALA A 124 -9.64 -7.75 -13.97
N MET A 125 -10.82 -8.36 -13.98
CA MET A 125 -11.74 -8.38 -15.12
C MET A 125 -12.83 -7.31 -14.97
N GLY A 126 -12.48 -6.08 -15.19
CA GLY A 126 -13.38 -4.93 -15.08
C GLY A 126 -12.64 -3.60 -15.18
N SER A 127 -13.39 -2.49 -15.02
CA SER A 127 -12.85 -1.13 -15.11
C SER A 127 -13.45 -0.15 -14.10
N SER A 128 -14.13 -0.66 -13.06
CA SER A 128 -14.88 0.18 -12.13
C SER A 128 -14.77 -0.21 -10.66
N THR A 129 -14.12 -1.34 -10.32
CA THR A 129 -14.15 -1.99 -9.00
C THR A 129 -15.54 -2.44 -8.51
N GLU A 130 -16.57 -2.37 -9.33
CA GLU A 130 -17.93 -2.77 -8.95
C GLU A 130 -18.09 -4.28 -8.84
N HIS A 131 -17.20 -5.06 -9.50
CA HIS A 131 -17.25 -6.52 -9.54
C HIS A 131 -16.36 -7.18 -8.45
N SER A 132 -15.92 -6.43 -7.45
CA SER A 132 -15.23 -7.01 -6.30
C SER A 132 -16.17 -7.88 -5.46
N ALA A 133 -15.72 -9.08 -5.07
CA ALA A 133 -16.45 -9.94 -4.15
C ALA A 133 -16.54 -9.39 -2.72
N PHE A 134 -15.75 -8.34 -2.41
CA PHE A 134 -15.73 -7.66 -1.11
C PHE A 134 -16.51 -6.34 -1.10
N GLY A 135 -17.13 -5.97 -2.22
CA GLY A 135 -17.87 -4.72 -2.40
C GLY A 135 -17.08 -3.67 -3.19
N PRO A 136 -17.79 -2.66 -3.72
CA PRO A 136 -17.18 -1.67 -4.60
C PRO A 136 -16.34 -0.63 -3.86
N THR A 137 -15.28 -0.17 -4.50
CA THR A 137 -14.59 1.07 -4.11
C THR A 137 -15.33 2.27 -4.64
N ARG A 138 -15.35 3.37 -3.91
CA ARG A 138 -15.96 4.64 -4.31
C ARG A 138 -14.90 5.68 -4.64
N ASN A 139 -15.25 6.59 -5.54
CA ASN A 139 -14.35 7.69 -5.89
C ASN A 139 -14.23 8.67 -4.71
N PRO A 140 -13.02 8.96 -4.19
CA PRO A 140 -12.86 9.85 -3.04
C PRO A 140 -13.23 11.30 -3.29
N HIS A 141 -13.39 11.72 -4.56
CA HIS A 141 -13.85 13.07 -4.92
C HIS A 141 -15.37 13.17 -5.03
N ASP A 142 -16.05 12.05 -5.34
CA ASP A 142 -17.51 11.96 -5.42
C ASP A 142 -17.92 10.52 -5.12
N LEU A 143 -18.38 10.26 -3.90
CA LEU A 143 -18.71 8.92 -3.42
C LEU A 143 -19.87 8.24 -4.17
N THR A 144 -20.56 8.96 -5.04
CA THR A 144 -21.61 8.40 -5.92
C THR A 144 -21.04 7.82 -7.22
N ARG A 145 -19.75 7.98 -7.46
CA ARG A 145 -19.05 7.56 -8.68
C ARG A 145 -18.06 6.44 -8.43
N VAL A 146 -17.77 5.71 -9.49
CA VAL A 146 -16.70 4.71 -9.51
C VAL A 146 -15.32 5.39 -9.53
N PRO A 147 -14.29 4.78 -8.94
CA PRO A 147 -12.93 5.33 -8.94
C PRO A 147 -12.22 5.12 -10.28
N GLY A 148 -12.68 4.17 -11.06
CA GLY A 148 -12.01 3.55 -12.19
C GLY A 148 -11.67 2.09 -11.86
N GLY A 149 -10.89 1.44 -12.67
CA GLY A 149 -10.52 0.02 -12.45
C GLY A 149 -9.51 -0.48 -13.48
N SER A 150 -9.14 -1.78 -13.33
CA SER A 150 -9.73 -2.72 -12.35
C SER A 150 -9.37 -2.41 -10.88
N SER A 151 -8.37 -1.58 -10.61
CA SER A 151 -8.03 -1.07 -9.27
C SER A 151 -7.62 0.36 -9.40
#